data_08422fec1ac2e6bcb1b5bc8700e5afb0
#
_entry.id   08422fec1ac2e6bcb1b5bc8700e5afb0
#
_cell.length_a   1.000
_cell.length_b   1.000
_cell.length_c   1.000
_cell.angle_alpha   90.00
_cell.angle_beta   90.00
_cell.angle_gamma   90.00
#
_symmetry.space_group_name_H-M   'P 1'
#
loop_
_entity.id
_entity.type
_entity.pdbx_description
1 polymer ?
#
loop_
_entity_poly.entity_id
_entity_poly.type
_entity_poly.pdbx_seq_one_letter_code
_entity_poly.pdbx_strand_id
1 'polypeptide(L)'
;MHLFKHRRITSCLAAISSMAMLLTSPAALACTRVVYLGDNNQVITARSMDWKQDVGTNLWVFPRGMKRDGQAGKNAIKWTSKYGSVIASGYDISTTDGVNEAGLNANLLWLVESEYPNAKTSNKPTLSLSLWAQYVLDNF
;
A
#
# COMPACT_ATOMS: atom_id res chain seq x y z
N MET A 1 -47.01 -35.49 -17.12
CA MET A 1 -46.85 -34.77 -15.85
C MET A 1 -45.42 -34.88 -15.21
N HIS A 2 -44.46 -35.54 -15.85
CA HIS A 2 -43.08 -35.68 -15.34
C HIS A 2 -42.07 -34.62 -15.80
N LEU A 3 -42.29 -33.94 -16.94
CA LEU A 3 -41.36 -32.96 -17.51
C LEU A 3 -41.26 -31.64 -16.70
N PHE A 4 -42.34 -31.24 -16.02
CA PHE A 4 -42.33 -29.97 -15.23
C PHE A 4 -41.57 -30.08 -13.90
N LYS A 5 -41.42 -31.29 -13.37
CA LYS A 5 -40.71 -31.51 -12.09
C LYS A 5 -39.20 -31.41 -12.23
N HIS A 6 -38.66 -31.87 -13.36
CA HIS A 6 -37.20 -31.78 -13.65
C HIS A 6 -36.75 -30.34 -13.93
N ARG A 7 -37.55 -29.51 -14.60
CA ARG A 7 -37.21 -28.12 -14.87
C ARG A 7 -37.10 -27.26 -13.61
N ARG A 8 -37.93 -27.52 -12.60
CA ARG A 8 -37.86 -26.78 -11.33
C ARG A 8 -36.63 -27.16 -10.49
N ILE A 9 -36.24 -28.43 -10.50
CA ILE A 9 -35.08 -28.94 -9.76
C ILE A 9 -33.78 -28.38 -10.39
N THR A 10 -33.65 -28.39 -11.71
CA THR A 10 -32.49 -27.78 -12.40
C THR A 10 -32.38 -26.28 -12.19
N SER A 11 -33.51 -25.56 -12.17
CA SER A 11 -33.48 -24.11 -11.88
C SER A 11 -33.06 -23.78 -10.44
N CYS A 12 -33.52 -24.59 -9.47
CA CYS A 12 -33.11 -24.42 -8.07
C CYS A 12 -31.63 -24.77 -7.86
N LEU A 13 -31.13 -25.84 -8.49
CA LEU A 13 -29.71 -26.21 -8.42
C LEU A 13 -28.81 -25.15 -9.07
N ALA A 14 -29.21 -24.55 -10.20
CA ALA A 14 -28.49 -23.47 -10.85
C ALA A 14 -28.48 -22.21 -9.99
N ALA A 15 -29.57 -21.87 -9.32
CA ALA A 15 -29.65 -20.72 -8.42
C ALA A 15 -28.76 -20.91 -7.15
N ILE A 16 -28.75 -22.10 -6.59
CA ILE A 16 -27.88 -22.42 -5.44
C ILE A 16 -26.41 -22.41 -5.83
N SER A 17 -26.05 -22.92 -6.99
CA SER A 17 -24.68 -22.91 -7.51
C SER A 17 -24.18 -21.48 -7.78
N SER A 18 -25.03 -20.60 -8.33
CA SER A 18 -24.70 -19.19 -8.55
C SER A 18 -24.53 -18.42 -7.23
N MET A 19 -25.35 -18.74 -6.23
CA MET A 19 -25.25 -18.10 -4.91
C MET A 19 -24.02 -18.58 -4.13
N ALA A 20 -23.61 -19.83 -4.30
CA ALA A 20 -22.37 -20.35 -3.70
C ALA A 20 -21.11 -19.69 -4.29
N MET A 21 -21.08 -19.35 -5.58
CA MET A 21 -19.99 -18.62 -6.20
C MET A 21 -19.84 -17.17 -5.71
N LEU A 22 -20.94 -16.53 -5.28
CA LEU A 22 -20.91 -15.19 -4.72
C LEU A 22 -20.34 -15.12 -3.29
N LEU A 23 -20.34 -16.26 -2.58
CA LEU A 23 -19.84 -16.36 -1.20
C LEU A 23 -18.34 -16.72 -1.11
N THR A 24 -17.71 -17.08 -2.23
CA THR A 24 -16.28 -17.41 -2.31
C THR A 24 -15.46 -16.32 -2.97
N SER A 25 -15.77 -15.05 -2.72
CA SER A 25 -14.81 -13.99 -3.07
C SER A 25 -13.56 -14.23 -2.23
N PRO A 26 -12.40 -14.57 -2.83
CA PRO A 26 -11.17 -14.58 -2.07
C PRO A 26 -11.01 -13.18 -1.48
N ALA A 27 -10.82 -13.09 -0.16
CA ALA A 27 -10.47 -11.83 0.47
C ALA A 27 -9.23 -11.32 -0.27
N ALA A 28 -9.38 -10.28 -1.05
CA ALA A 28 -8.26 -9.64 -1.73
C ALA A 28 -7.35 -9.06 -0.64
N LEU A 29 -6.25 -9.76 -0.33
CA LEU A 29 -5.20 -9.28 0.57
C LEU A 29 -4.32 -8.27 -0.19
N ALA A 30 -4.93 -7.27 -0.80
CA ALA A 30 -4.24 -6.27 -1.58
C ALA A 30 -4.69 -4.88 -1.16
N CYS A 31 -3.73 -4.05 -0.77
CA CYS A 31 -3.99 -2.64 -0.48
C CYS A 31 -4.62 -1.95 -1.70
N THR A 32 -5.65 -1.16 -1.48
CA THR A 32 -6.31 -0.39 -2.53
C THR A 32 -5.97 1.10 -2.36
N ARG A 33 -5.73 1.79 -3.46
CA ARG A 33 -5.53 3.23 -3.49
C ARG A 33 -6.48 3.90 -4.47
N VAL A 34 -7.07 5.00 -4.05
CA VAL A 34 -7.93 5.86 -4.88
C VAL A 34 -7.40 7.28 -4.85
N VAL A 35 -7.38 7.92 -6.01
CA VAL A 35 -7.06 9.34 -6.15
C VAL A 35 -8.28 10.03 -6.77
N TYR A 36 -8.84 10.97 -6.03
CA TYR A 36 -9.92 11.83 -6.51
C TYR A 36 -9.32 13.17 -6.95
N LEU A 37 -9.66 13.57 -8.17
CA LEU A 37 -9.31 14.87 -8.74
C LEU A 37 -10.58 15.74 -8.75
N GLY A 38 -10.62 16.71 -7.87
CA GLY A 38 -11.74 17.64 -7.75
C GLY A 38 -11.49 18.96 -8.48
N ASP A 39 -12.45 19.88 -8.37
CA ASP A 39 -12.35 21.24 -8.89
C ASP A 39 -11.24 22.02 -8.19
N ASN A 40 -10.73 23.07 -8.85
CA ASN A 40 -9.70 23.97 -8.31
C ASN A 40 -8.38 23.26 -7.92
N ASN A 41 -7.98 22.23 -8.67
CA ASN A 41 -6.77 21.43 -8.42
C ASN A 41 -6.79 20.68 -7.07
N GLN A 42 -7.96 20.43 -6.52
CA GLN A 42 -8.08 19.62 -5.32
C GLN A 42 -7.72 18.16 -5.63
N VAL A 43 -6.79 17.59 -4.87
CA VAL A 43 -6.40 16.19 -4.96
C VAL A 43 -6.58 15.52 -3.61
N ILE A 44 -7.41 14.47 -3.57
CA ILE A 44 -7.62 13.67 -2.36
C ILE A 44 -7.14 12.25 -2.65
N THR A 45 -6.22 11.77 -1.82
CA THR A 45 -5.77 10.37 -1.86
C THR A 45 -6.32 9.63 -0.67
N ALA A 46 -6.94 8.48 -0.91
CA ALA A 46 -7.37 7.54 0.12
C ALA A 46 -6.82 6.14 -0.19
N ARG A 47 -6.57 5.37 0.86
CA ARG A 47 -6.10 3.99 0.71
C ARG A 47 -6.58 3.10 1.85
N SER A 48 -6.72 1.80 1.59
CA SER A 48 -6.86 0.76 2.62
C SER A 48 -5.49 0.11 2.90
N MET A 49 -5.26 -0.26 4.16
CA MET A 49 -4.14 -1.09 4.57
C MET A 49 -4.67 -2.49 4.84
N ASP A 50 -4.60 -3.35 3.83
CA ASP A 50 -5.06 -4.74 3.95
C ASP A 50 -3.87 -5.61 4.36
N TRP A 51 -3.74 -5.85 5.65
CA TRP A 51 -2.64 -6.60 6.23
C TRP A 51 -3.16 -7.64 7.22
N LYS A 52 -2.38 -8.71 7.43
CA LYS A 52 -2.78 -9.86 8.27
C LYS A 52 -2.92 -9.53 9.75
N GLN A 53 -2.25 -8.48 10.20
CA GLN A 53 -2.17 -8.09 11.61
C GLN A 53 -2.37 -6.59 11.73
N ASP A 54 -2.78 -6.13 12.90
CA ASP A 54 -2.74 -4.72 13.23
C ASP A 54 -1.29 -4.23 13.14
N VAL A 55 -1.07 -3.19 12.37
CA VAL A 55 0.26 -2.58 12.16
C VAL A 55 0.57 -1.50 13.18
N GLY A 56 -0.33 -1.23 14.13
CA GLY A 56 -0.13 -0.24 15.19
C GLY A 56 0.19 1.15 14.63
N THR A 57 -0.65 1.64 13.70
CA THR A 57 -0.39 2.90 13.01
C THR A 57 -0.41 4.09 13.94
N ASN A 58 0.68 4.86 13.94
CA ASN A 58 0.79 6.18 14.55
C ASN A 58 1.01 7.27 13.50
N LEU A 59 0.64 8.50 13.82
CA LEU A 59 0.92 9.67 13.00
C LEU A 59 2.16 10.38 13.54
N TRP A 60 3.09 10.66 12.64
CA TRP A 60 4.33 11.36 12.96
C TRP A 60 4.48 12.62 12.11
N VAL A 61 5.02 13.66 12.72
CA VAL A 61 5.41 14.89 12.02
C VAL A 61 6.94 14.93 11.96
N PHE A 62 7.48 14.93 10.75
CA PHE A 62 8.91 15.03 10.52
C PHE A 62 9.25 16.41 9.94
N PRO A 63 10.09 17.21 10.62
CA PRO A 63 10.53 18.48 10.08
C PRO A 63 11.55 18.29 8.94
N ARG A 64 11.69 19.31 8.12
CA ARG A 64 12.81 19.39 7.15
C ARG A 64 14.15 19.42 7.89
N GLY A 65 15.24 19.06 7.19
CA GLY A 65 16.60 19.08 7.74
C GLY A 65 16.98 17.86 8.57
N MET A 66 16.11 16.84 8.67
CA MET A 66 16.44 15.59 9.35
C MET A 66 17.48 14.80 8.56
N LYS A 67 18.55 14.39 9.22
CA LYS A 67 19.54 13.47 8.66
C LYS A 67 18.99 12.05 8.71
N ARG A 68 19.04 11.35 7.59
CA ARG A 68 18.50 10.00 7.41
C ARG A 68 19.58 9.03 6.96
N ASP A 69 19.40 7.79 7.31
CA ASP A 69 20.17 6.64 6.81
C ASP A 69 19.18 5.63 6.22
N GLY A 70 19.49 5.09 5.04
CA GLY A 70 18.61 4.16 4.32
C GLY A 70 18.45 2.78 4.94
N GLN A 71 19.12 2.49 6.04
CA GLN A 71 19.01 1.27 6.87
C GLN A 71 19.13 -0.04 6.05
N ALA A 72 19.94 -0.05 5.02
CA ALA A 72 20.11 -1.18 4.11
C ALA A 72 21.57 -1.68 4.05
N GLY A 73 22.25 -1.69 5.18
CA GLY A 73 23.61 -2.19 5.33
C GLY A 73 24.69 -1.14 5.02
N LYS A 74 25.89 -1.61 4.71
CA LYS A 74 27.08 -0.75 4.56
C LYS A 74 26.99 0.26 3.42
N ASN A 75 26.21 -0.04 2.40
CA ASN A 75 26.01 0.80 1.21
C ASN A 75 24.70 1.57 1.24
N ALA A 76 24.11 1.78 2.43
CA ALA A 76 22.87 2.50 2.59
C ALA A 76 23.02 3.97 2.15
N ILE A 77 22.05 4.46 1.39
CA ILE A 77 21.98 5.87 1.01
C ILE A 77 21.80 6.74 2.26
N LYS A 78 22.48 7.89 2.28
CA LYS A 78 22.30 8.91 3.33
C LYS A 78 21.78 10.18 2.68
N TRP A 79 20.81 10.83 3.35
CA TRP A 79 20.27 12.09 2.87
C TRP A 79 19.88 13.01 4.02
N THR A 80 19.56 14.23 3.69
CA THR A 80 18.94 15.20 4.59
C THR A 80 17.60 15.58 3.99
N SER A 81 16.50 15.48 4.75
CA SER A 81 15.17 15.80 4.24
C SER A 81 15.10 17.27 3.78
N LYS A 82 14.67 17.49 2.55
CA LYS A 82 14.40 18.81 1.98
C LYS A 82 13.05 19.33 2.44
N TYR A 83 12.09 18.43 2.62
CA TYR A 83 10.71 18.74 2.99
C TYR A 83 10.36 18.13 4.33
N GLY A 84 9.52 18.85 5.08
CA GLY A 84 8.80 18.28 6.21
C GLY A 84 7.62 17.44 5.73
N SER A 85 7.20 16.47 6.53
CA SER A 85 6.11 15.57 6.18
C SER A 85 5.28 15.17 7.39
N VAL A 86 4.02 14.84 7.14
CA VAL A 86 3.15 14.10 8.08
C VAL A 86 2.99 12.71 7.51
N ILE A 87 3.26 11.70 8.33
CA ILE A 87 3.24 10.30 7.89
C ILE A 87 2.42 9.42 8.83
N ALA A 88 1.91 8.33 8.27
CA ALA A 88 1.41 7.19 9.02
C ALA A 88 2.48 6.09 9.03
N SER A 89 2.78 5.58 10.24
CA SER A 89 3.76 4.51 10.42
C SER A 89 3.11 3.14 10.39
N GLY A 90 3.88 2.12 10.02
CA GLY A 90 3.59 0.73 10.30
C GLY A 90 4.62 0.19 11.28
N TYR A 91 4.15 -0.36 12.40
CA TYR A 91 4.98 -0.88 13.51
C TYR A 91 5.98 0.15 14.08
N ASP A 92 5.71 1.42 13.89
CA ASP A 92 6.61 2.55 14.21
C ASP A 92 8.02 2.49 13.60
N ILE A 93 8.21 1.63 12.60
CA ILE A 93 9.50 1.47 11.91
C ILE A 93 9.45 1.77 10.40
N SER A 94 8.26 1.80 9.82
CA SER A 94 8.06 2.00 8.37
C SER A 94 7.16 3.19 8.12
N THR A 95 7.50 4.02 7.15
CA THR A 95 6.56 4.98 6.59
C THR A 95 5.67 4.28 5.59
N THR A 96 4.40 4.10 5.93
CA THR A 96 3.43 3.45 5.04
C THR A 96 2.71 4.43 4.14
N ASP A 97 2.47 5.63 4.66
CA ASP A 97 1.75 6.69 3.98
C ASP A 97 2.26 8.06 4.44
N GLY A 98 2.08 9.07 3.62
CA GLY A 98 2.38 10.41 4.05
C GLY A 98 2.17 11.45 2.97
N VAL A 99 2.19 12.69 3.42
CA VAL A 99 2.17 13.88 2.58
C VAL A 99 3.26 14.84 3.04
N ASN A 100 4.00 15.41 2.11
CA ASN A 100 4.99 16.43 2.44
C ASN A 100 4.43 17.85 2.27
N GLU A 101 5.16 18.82 2.75
CA GLU A 101 4.77 20.24 2.69
C GLU A 101 4.71 20.82 1.27
N ALA A 102 5.26 20.13 0.27
CA ALA A 102 5.10 20.47 -1.15
C ALA A 102 3.84 19.87 -1.77
N GLY A 103 3.05 19.09 -1.00
CA GLY A 103 1.82 18.45 -1.47
C GLY A 103 2.02 17.08 -2.12
N LEU A 104 3.24 16.54 -2.12
CA LEU A 104 3.48 15.19 -2.62
C LEU A 104 2.92 14.16 -1.65
N ASN A 105 2.11 13.22 -2.15
CA ASN A 105 1.60 12.08 -1.41
C ASN A 105 2.34 10.80 -1.84
N ALA A 106 2.82 10.02 -0.88
CA ALA A 106 3.46 8.73 -1.09
C ALA A 106 2.80 7.65 -0.24
N ASN A 107 2.54 6.49 -0.86
CA ASN A 107 1.91 5.36 -0.21
C ASN A 107 2.69 4.07 -0.51
N LEU A 108 2.88 3.24 0.50
CA LEU A 108 3.47 1.91 0.35
C LEU A 108 2.35 0.88 0.16
N LEU A 109 2.28 0.27 -1.02
CA LEU A 109 1.36 -0.81 -1.33
C LEU A 109 2.16 -2.10 -1.55
N TRP A 110 1.60 -3.22 -1.10
CA TRP A 110 2.21 -4.54 -1.30
C TRP A 110 1.81 -5.12 -2.66
N LEU A 111 2.81 -5.61 -3.40
CA LEU A 111 2.63 -6.42 -4.60
C LEU A 111 3.49 -7.66 -4.48
N VAL A 112 2.87 -8.83 -4.40
CA VAL A 112 3.56 -10.10 -4.14
C VAL A 112 4.52 -10.49 -5.27
N GLU A 113 4.23 -10.07 -6.49
CA GLU A 113 5.03 -10.31 -7.70
C GLU A 113 6.22 -9.34 -7.84
N SER A 114 6.43 -8.44 -6.86
CA SER A 114 7.54 -7.49 -6.92
C SER A 114 8.89 -8.20 -6.84
N GLU A 115 9.76 -7.91 -7.79
CA GLU A 115 11.14 -8.37 -7.81
C GLU A 115 12.09 -7.24 -7.40
N TYR A 116 12.97 -7.52 -6.45
CA TYR A 116 13.94 -6.54 -5.96
C TYR A 116 15.35 -6.92 -6.39
N PRO A 117 16.19 -5.92 -6.74
CA PRO A 117 17.59 -6.19 -7.04
C PRO A 117 18.29 -6.85 -5.85
N ASN A 118 19.23 -7.77 -6.15
CA ASN A 118 20.06 -8.38 -5.11
C ASN A 118 21.05 -7.33 -4.56
N ALA A 119 20.82 -6.87 -3.35
CA ALA A 119 21.66 -5.87 -2.67
C ALA A 119 23.12 -6.33 -2.47
N LYS A 120 23.37 -7.65 -2.41
CA LYS A 120 24.74 -8.20 -2.25
C LYS A 120 25.60 -8.10 -3.49
N THR A 121 24.96 -8.10 -4.68
CA THR A 121 25.66 -8.06 -5.98
C THR A 121 25.60 -6.67 -6.64
N SER A 122 24.84 -5.76 -6.08
CA SER A 122 24.68 -4.39 -6.59
C SER A 122 25.69 -3.45 -5.93
N ASN A 123 26.43 -2.70 -6.77
CA ASN A 123 27.29 -1.61 -6.30
C ASN A 123 26.52 -0.28 -6.12
N LYS A 124 25.20 -0.28 -6.36
CA LYS A 124 24.35 0.91 -6.19
C LYS A 124 24.05 1.14 -4.72
N PRO A 125 23.84 2.38 -4.31
CA PRO A 125 23.33 2.69 -2.98
C PRO A 125 22.01 1.95 -2.71
N THR A 126 21.84 1.50 -1.48
CA THR A 126 20.70 0.68 -1.06
C THR A 126 19.79 1.46 -0.13
N LEU A 127 18.51 1.17 -0.19
CA LEU A 127 17.47 1.77 0.62
C LEU A 127 16.55 0.66 1.15
N SER A 128 16.28 0.67 2.44
CA SER A 128 15.32 -0.23 3.05
C SER A 128 13.91 0.05 2.52
N LEU A 129 13.16 -1.02 2.28
CA LEU A 129 11.76 -0.91 1.86
C LEU A 129 10.91 -0.11 2.86
N SER A 130 11.19 -0.24 4.16
CA SER A 130 10.52 0.52 5.23
C SER A 130 10.68 2.04 5.12
N LEU A 131 11.72 2.51 4.44
CA LEU A 131 12.02 3.93 4.26
C LEU A 131 11.78 4.43 2.83
N TRP A 132 11.27 3.59 1.94
CA TRP A 132 11.04 3.98 0.54
C TRP A 132 10.11 5.17 0.41
N ALA A 133 8.93 5.12 1.02
CA ALA A 133 7.97 6.22 1.00
C ALA A 133 8.54 7.47 1.67
N GLN A 134 9.27 7.32 2.78
CA GLN A 134 9.92 8.44 3.45
C GLN A 134 10.98 9.11 2.59
N TYR A 135 11.80 8.33 1.87
CA TYR A 135 12.79 8.87 0.96
C TYR A 135 12.16 9.74 -0.15
N VAL A 136 11.03 9.29 -0.68
CA VAL A 136 10.27 10.05 -1.69
C VAL A 136 9.73 11.35 -1.09
N LEU A 137 9.11 11.31 0.08
CA LEU A 137 8.56 12.48 0.77
C LEU A 137 9.65 13.50 1.16
N ASP A 138 10.82 13.03 1.53
CA ASP A 138 11.92 13.87 1.98
C ASP A 138 12.60 14.63 0.83
N ASN A 139 12.56 14.10 -0.40
CA ASN A 139 13.43 14.60 -1.49
C ASN A 139 12.71 15.25 -2.68
N PHE A 140 11.40 14.96 -2.88
CA PHE A 140 10.65 15.36 -4.07
C PHE A 140 9.43 16.21 -3.75
#